data_f79b2a69a70c5f362c6e45780da95c0b
#
_entry.id   f79b2a69a70c5f362c6e45780da95c0b
#
_cell.length_a   1.000
_cell.length_b   1.000
_cell.length_c   1.000
_cell.angle_alpha   90.00
_cell.angle_beta   90.00
_cell.angle_gamma   90.00
#
_symmetry.space_group_name_H-M   'P 1'
#
loop_
_entity.id
_entity.type
_entity.pdbx_description
1 polymer ?
#
loop_
_entity_poly.entity_id
_entity_poly.type
_entity_poly.pdbx_seq_one_letter_code
_entity_poly.pdbx_strand_id
1 'polypeptide(L)'
;TFNSFDSKKNKVLLMPHDPDPVFYGVRGENSTTLISASKMIQPKEKLAGYLIFKSNQGTGDHLKNEIDVNNFLPYTSGTLQGIVIKKPTVTKGGHVFFSIIVDNVKINCAVYKPTRITDVAKELIVGDFLKVGGGIRKATKTHPRILNLEFIQIIKLEKKSKLINPFCKNCQKHMKSKGKNQGFQCVRCKKTSDHKNRQFITRSVKEQIYIPDVSAHRHLTKPVQRMKQKPKSEKFNPNSSWITNF
;
A
#
# COMPACT_ATOMS: atom_id res chain seq x y z
N THR A 1 1.68 -21.34 5.07
CA THR A 1 2.59 -20.30 5.61
C THR A 1 2.47 -19.04 4.78
N PHE A 2 2.38 -17.86 5.43
CA PHE A 2 2.07 -16.64 4.68
C PHE A 2 3.29 -15.99 4.05
N ASN A 3 4.41 -15.95 4.72
CA ASN A 3 5.59 -15.18 4.29
C ASN A 3 6.82 -16.06 4.03
N SER A 4 6.65 -17.37 3.87
CA SER A 4 7.75 -18.28 3.58
C SER A 4 7.89 -18.64 2.11
N PHE A 5 6.80 -18.47 1.35
CA PHE A 5 6.76 -18.83 -0.06
C PHE A 5 5.86 -17.87 -0.85
N ASP A 6 6.39 -17.31 -1.93
CA ASP A 6 5.62 -16.50 -2.89
C ASP A 6 5.09 -17.43 -3.99
N SER A 7 3.82 -17.83 -3.87
CA SER A 7 3.16 -18.72 -4.82
C SER A 7 2.99 -18.09 -6.22
N LYS A 8 2.94 -16.77 -6.31
CA LYS A 8 2.83 -16.07 -7.61
C LYS A 8 4.14 -16.16 -8.41
N LYS A 9 5.27 -16.16 -7.72
CA LYS A 9 6.60 -16.21 -8.33
C LYS A 9 7.25 -17.57 -8.23
N ASN A 10 6.55 -18.54 -7.61
CA ASN A 10 7.08 -19.88 -7.30
C ASN A 10 8.46 -19.81 -6.63
N LYS A 11 8.58 -18.96 -5.60
CA LYS A 11 9.87 -18.67 -4.95
C LYS A 11 9.79 -18.78 -3.44
N VAL A 12 10.77 -19.47 -2.85
CA VAL A 12 11.01 -19.45 -1.40
C VAL A 12 11.49 -18.07 -0.98
N LEU A 13 10.91 -17.51 0.07
CA LEU A 13 11.26 -16.19 0.63
C LEU A 13 12.16 -16.29 1.86
N LEU A 14 12.10 -17.43 2.58
CA LEU A 14 12.97 -17.70 3.70
C LEU A 14 14.22 -18.45 3.21
N MET A 15 15.33 -17.75 3.16
CA MET A 15 16.64 -18.35 2.91
C MET A 15 17.59 -17.85 3.99
N PRO A 16 18.27 -18.76 4.73
CA PRO A 16 19.36 -18.36 5.62
C PRO A 16 20.50 -17.79 4.76
N HIS A 17 21.08 -16.69 5.24
CA HIS A 17 22.11 -15.99 4.47
C HIS A 17 23.49 -16.05 5.10
N ASP A 18 23.57 -16.40 6.39
CA ASP A 18 24.85 -16.49 7.12
C ASP A 18 24.67 -17.09 8.51
N PRO A 19 25.73 -17.31 9.28
CA PRO A 19 25.65 -17.89 10.61
C PRO A 19 24.83 -16.99 11.55
N ASP A 20 23.55 -17.31 11.64
CA ASP A 20 22.60 -16.66 12.55
C ASP A 20 22.56 -17.42 13.88
N PRO A 21 22.49 -16.73 15.03
CA PRO A 21 22.38 -17.36 16.34
C PRO A 21 21.03 -18.03 16.58
N VAL A 22 20.03 -17.77 15.71
CA VAL A 22 18.69 -18.35 15.76
C VAL A 22 18.46 -19.17 14.50
N PHE A 23 18.21 -20.45 14.66
CA PHE A 23 17.99 -21.38 13.54
C PHE A 23 16.82 -20.99 12.66
N TYR A 24 15.63 -20.85 13.25
CA TYR A 24 14.44 -20.39 12.56
C TYR A 24 13.33 -20.04 13.55
N GLY A 25 12.34 -19.28 13.07
CA GLY A 25 11.15 -18.95 13.83
C GLY A 25 9.87 -19.29 13.08
N VAL A 26 8.94 -19.98 13.74
CA VAL A 26 7.59 -20.22 13.23
C VAL A 26 6.63 -19.25 13.89
N ARG A 27 5.78 -18.58 13.10
CA ARG A 27 4.83 -17.58 13.60
C ARG A 27 3.40 -18.01 13.31
N GLY A 28 2.51 -17.81 14.27
CA GLY A 28 1.09 -18.14 14.14
C GLY A 28 0.27 -17.59 15.29
N GLU A 29 -1.02 -17.94 15.29
CA GLU A 29 -2.00 -17.43 16.25
C GLU A 29 -2.16 -18.37 17.47
N ASN A 30 -1.75 -19.63 17.34
CA ASN A 30 -2.02 -20.66 18.32
C ASN A 30 -0.74 -21.43 18.64
N SER A 31 -0.40 -21.51 19.91
CA SER A 31 0.83 -22.14 20.41
C SER A 31 0.92 -23.63 20.07
N THR A 32 -0.16 -24.38 20.24
CA THR A 32 -0.22 -25.82 19.95
C THR A 32 0.03 -26.09 18.45
N THR A 33 -0.58 -25.29 17.58
CA THR A 33 -0.35 -25.37 16.14
C THR A 33 1.09 -25.05 15.77
N LEU A 34 1.71 -24.08 16.47
CA LEU A 34 3.12 -23.71 16.23
C LEU A 34 4.06 -24.84 16.62
N ILE A 35 3.82 -25.50 17.74
CA ILE A 35 4.60 -26.67 18.18
C ILE A 35 4.49 -27.79 17.14
N SER A 36 3.27 -28.11 16.68
CA SER A 36 3.08 -29.12 15.63
C SER A 36 3.79 -28.75 14.32
N ALA A 37 3.71 -27.46 13.91
CA ALA A 37 4.37 -26.98 12.72
C ALA A 37 5.90 -27.01 12.84
N SER A 38 6.46 -26.71 14.01
CA SER A 38 7.91 -26.77 14.24
C SER A 38 8.46 -28.19 14.10
N LYS A 39 7.72 -29.21 14.54
CA LYS A 39 8.10 -30.63 14.37
C LYS A 39 8.09 -31.11 12.92
N MET A 40 7.42 -30.41 12.01
CA MET A 40 7.44 -30.72 10.57
C MET A 40 8.71 -30.23 9.87
N ILE A 41 9.46 -29.34 10.52
CA ILE A 41 10.71 -28.81 9.97
C ILE A 41 11.84 -29.71 10.46
N GLN A 42 12.59 -30.27 9.53
CA GLN A 42 13.69 -31.20 9.80
C GLN A 42 15.02 -30.50 9.48
N PRO A 43 15.62 -29.76 10.41
CA PRO A 43 16.96 -29.21 10.22
C PRO A 43 17.99 -30.33 10.24
N LYS A 44 19.13 -30.10 9.60
CA LYS A 44 20.24 -31.06 9.64
C LYS A 44 20.86 -31.19 11.03
N GLU A 45 20.86 -30.08 11.76
CA GLU A 45 21.40 -30.01 13.10
C GLU A 45 20.34 -30.42 14.13
N LYS A 46 20.80 -31.05 15.21
CA LYS A 46 19.95 -31.43 16.33
C LYS A 46 19.57 -30.18 17.14
N LEU A 47 18.28 -29.95 17.30
CA LEU A 47 17.77 -28.86 18.12
C LEU A 47 17.73 -29.27 19.60
N ALA A 48 18.12 -28.36 20.48
CA ALA A 48 18.06 -28.59 21.93
C ALA A 48 16.64 -28.35 22.49
N GLY A 49 15.85 -27.50 21.85
CA GLY A 49 14.51 -27.17 22.30
C GLY A 49 13.90 -26.00 21.55
N TYR A 50 12.82 -25.44 22.08
CA TYR A 50 12.16 -24.24 21.55
C TYR A 50 11.69 -23.30 22.64
N LEU A 51 11.50 -22.05 22.26
CA LEU A 51 10.90 -21.01 23.11
C LEU A 51 9.68 -20.43 22.40
N ILE A 52 8.56 -20.31 23.12
CA ILE A 52 7.34 -19.65 22.63
C ILE A 52 7.19 -18.31 23.35
N PHE A 53 6.98 -17.26 22.58
CA PHE A 53 6.72 -15.93 23.13
C PHE A 53 5.68 -15.17 22.32
N LYS A 54 4.99 -14.24 22.96
CA LYS A 54 4.04 -13.36 22.29
C LYS A 54 4.79 -12.26 21.55
N SER A 55 4.41 -12.04 20.29
CA SER A 55 5.03 -11.03 19.42
C SER A 55 3.96 -10.20 18.72
N ASN A 56 4.30 -8.96 18.37
CA ASN A 56 3.47 -8.09 17.54
C ASN A 56 3.78 -8.23 16.05
N GLN A 57 4.61 -9.18 15.65
CA GLN A 57 4.95 -9.38 14.26
C GLN A 57 3.75 -9.86 13.43
N GLY A 58 3.56 -9.28 12.25
CA GLY A 58 2.44 -9.60 11.37
C GLY A 58 1.06 -9.17 11.89
N THR A 59 1.00 -8.27 12.88
CA THR A 59 -0.27 -7.79 13.47
C THR A 59 -0.73 -6.47 12.87
N GLY A 60 0.19 -5.66 12.32
CA GLY A 60 -0.08 -4.30 11.86
C GLY A 60 -0.32 -3.33 13.03
N ASP A 61 0.09 -3.68 14.25
CA ASP A 61 -0.21 -2.89 15.46
C ASP A 61 0.32 -1.45 15.38
N HIS A 62 1.47 -1.23 14.76
CA HIS A 62 2.06 0.08 14.56
C HIS A 62 1.21 1.01 13.65
N LEU A 63 0.25 0.46 12.92
CA LEU A 63 -0.66 1.21 12.04
C LEU A 63 -2.08 1.34 12.61
N LYS A 64 -2.31 0.95 13.87
CA LYS A 64 -3.62 1.12 14.53
C LYS A 64 -3.85 2.54 15.00
N ASN A 65 -2.78 3.26 15.31
CA ASN A 65 -2.86 4.63 15.78
C ASN A 65 -3.16 5.60 14.64
N GLU A 66 -3.95 6.62 14.91
CA GLU A 66 -4.09 7.76 14.04
C GLU A 66 -2.95 8.75 14.31
N ILE A 67 -2.33 9.26 13.25
CA ILE A 67 -1.23 10.21 13.38
C ILE A 67 -1.82 11.60 13.63
N ASP A 68 -1.38 12.26 14.69
CA ASP A 68 -1.65 13.68 14.88
C ASP A 68 -0.85 14.50 13.85
N VAL A 69 -1.56 15.14 12.93
CA VAL A 69 -0.94 15.95 11.86
C VAL A 69 -0.28 17.22 12.37
N ASN A 70 -0.74 17.76 13.50
CA ASN A 70 -0.15 18.94 14.13
C ASN A 70 1.16 18.60 14.85
N ASN A 71 1.31 17.33 15.24
CA ASN A 71 2.50 16.81 15.89
C ASN A 71 3.12 15.66 15.07
N PHE A 72 3.43 15.93 13.80
CA PHE A 72 3.95 14.96 12.85
C PHE A 72 5.40 14.56 13.17
N LEU A 73 5.57 13.73 14.22
CA LEU A 73 6.86 13.36 14.79
C LEU A 73 7.59 12.28 13.96
N PRO A 74 8.90 12.44 13.70
CA PRO A 74 9.69 11.40 13.05
C PRO A 74 9.79 10.14 13.94
N TYR A 75 9.97 8.99 13.28
CA TYR A 75 10.07 7.66 13.89
C TYR A 75 8.79 7.15 14.55
N THR A 76 7.67 7.87 14.40
CA THR A 76 6.34 7.35 14.73
C THR A 76 5.70 6.72 13.50
N SER A 77 4.67 5.91 13.72
CA SER A 77 3.88 5.27 12.66
C SER A 77 2.40 5.26 13.01
N GLY A 78 1.58 5.19 11.99
CA GLY A 78 0.13 5.18 12.15
C GLY A 78 -0.57 5.38 10.82
N THR A 79 -1.83 5.84 10.89
CA THR A 79 -2.67 6.08 9.72
C THR A 79 -3.15 7.53 9.64
N LEU A 80 -3.45 7.97 8.42
CA LEU A 80 -4.07 9.26 8.11
C LEU A 80 -5.15 9.08 7.05
N GLN A 81 -6.15 9.93 7.08
CA GLN A 81 -7.12 10.05 5.99
C GLN A 81 -7.01 11.44 5.37
N GLY A 82 -6.99 11.52 4.05
CA GLY A 82 -6.86 12.80 3.38
C GLY A 82 -7.10 12.74 1.89
N ILE A 83 -7.17 13.93 1.30
CA ILE A 83 -7.44 14.12 -0.12
C ILE A 83 -6.13 14.36 -0.85
N VAL A 84 -5.93 13.72 -1.98
CA VAL A 84 -4.76 13.96 -2.86
C VAL A 84 -4.83 15.38 -3.42
N ILE A 85 -3.80 16.19 -3.14
CA ILE A 85 -3.71 17.58 -3.60
C ILE A 85 -2.63 17.80 -4.65
N LYS A 86 -1.75 16.86 -4.86
CA LYS A 86 -0.69 16.93 -5.86
C LYS A 86 -0.61 15.64 -6.66
N LYS A 87 -0.59 15.76 -7.99
CA LYS A 87 -0.41 14.62 -8.89
C LYS A 87 0.87 13.86 -8.52
N PRO A 88 0.82 12.52 -8.48
CA PRO A 88 1.99 11.70 -8.19
C PRO A 88 3.14 11.93 -9.18
N THR A 89 4.34 11.99 -8.65
CA THR A 89 5.59 12.10 -9.43
C THR A 89 6.42 10.83 -9.25
N VAL A 90 7.00 10.35 -10.34
CA VAL A 90 7.83 9.14 -10.35
C VAL A 90 9.28 9.55 -10.50
N THR A 91 10.17 9.05 -9.63
CA THR A 91 11.60 9.25 -9.74
C THR A 91 12.25 8.24 -10.70
N LYS A 92 13.50 8.49 -11.11
CA LYS A 92 14.29 7.55 -11.94
C LYS A 92 14.38 6.15 -11.31
N GLY A 93 14.41 6.06 -9.96
CA GLY A 93 14.38 4.79 -9.21
C GLY A 93 13.00 4.11 -9.14
N GLY A 94 11.97 4.70 -9.73
CA GLY A 94 10.61 4.15 -9.75
C GLY A 94 9.82 4.36 -8.44
N HIS A 95 10.33 5.18 -7.51
CA HIS A 95 9.60 5.60 -6.33
C HIS A 95 8.55 6.64 -6.69
N VAL A 96 7.44 6.65 -5.98
CA VAL A 96 6.32 7.57 -6.25
C VAL A 96 6.13 8.50 -5.05
N PHE A 97 6.04 9.79 -5.34
CA PHE A 97 5.80 10.84 -4.34
C PHE A 97 4.52 11.60 -4.69
N PHE A 98 3.68 11.84 -3.69
CA PHE A 98 2.50 12.66 -3.82
C PHE A 98 2.22 13.38 -2.49
N SER A 99 1.19 14.22 -2.44
CA SER A 99 0.80 14.90 -1.21
C SER A 99 -0.70 14.77 -1.00
N ILE A 100 -1.07 14.61 0.25
CA ILE A 100 -2.47 14.67 0.71
C ILE A 100 -2.66 15.87 1.62
N ILE A 101 -3.89 16.34 1.74
CA ILE A 101 -4.29 17.31 2.75
C ILE A 101 -5.13 16.61 3.81
N VAL A 102 -4.80 16.85 5.07
CA VAL A 102 -5.48 16.31 6.26
C VAL A 102 -5.66 17.50 7.20
N ASP A 103 -6.88 17.83 7.59
CA ASP A 103 -7.18 18.96 8.50
C ASP A 103 -6.44 20.26 8.14
N ASN A 104 -6.42 20.61 6.85
CA ASN A 104 -5.69 21.75 6.28
C ASN A 104 -4.16 21.65 6.34
N VAL A 105 -3.59 20.55 6.82
CA VAL A 105 -2.15 20.31 6.85
C VAL A 105 -1.73 19.46 5.65
N LYS A 106 -0.72 19.93 4.92
CA LYS A 106 -0.15 19.18 3.79
C LYS A 106 0.82 18.12 4.28
N ILE A 107 0.54 16.86 3.96
CA ILE A 107 1.39 15.72 4.25
C ILE A 107 2.00 15.17 2.95
N ASN A 108 3.33 15.07 2.93
CA ASN A 108 4.03 14.43 1.82
C ASN A 108 4.08 12.93 2.05
N CYS A 109 3.82 12.15 1.00
CA CYS A 109 3.81 10.70 1.01
C CYS A 109 4.84 10.13 0.04
N ALA A 110 5.48 9.05 0.41
CA ALA A 110 6.40 8.29 -0.43
C ALA A 110 6.00 6.82 -0.51
N VAL A 111 6.03 6.27 -1.70
CA VAL A 111 5.86 4.84 -1.98
C VAL A 111 7.10 4.33 -2.69
N TYR A 112 7.75 3.33 -2.10
CA TYR A 112 8.99 2.79 -2.64
C TYR A 112 8.74 1.61 -3.59
N LYS A 113 9.51 1.54 -4.67
CA LYS A 113 9.38 0.55 -5.76
C LYS A 113 9.27 -0.92 -5.29
N PRO A 114 10.07 -1.38 -4.30
CA PRO A 114 10.00 -2.78 -3.88
C PRO A 114 8.61 -3.21 -3.38
N THR A 115 7.79 -2.26 -2.89
CA THR A 115 6.46 -2.56 -2.36
C THR A 115 5.42 -2.91 -3.41
N ARG A 116 5.64 -2.53 -4.67
CA ARG A 116 4.69 -2.60 -5.79
C ARG A 116 3.38 -1.82 -5.64
N ILE A 117 3.13 -1.20 -4.48
CA ILE A 117 2.01 -0.25 -4.35
C ILE A 117 2.27 1.01 -5.20
N THR A 118 3.49 1.17 -5.73
CA THR A 118 3.84 2.23 -6.67
C THR A 118 2.94 2.26 -7.90
N ASP A 119 2.48 1.11 -8.39
CA ASP A 119 1.61 1.06 -9.58
C ASP A 119 0.24 1.68 -9.30
N VAL A 120 -0.28 1.46 -8.10
CA VAL A 120 -1.50 2.12 -7.63
C VAL A 120 -1.27 3.62 -7.40
N ALA A 121 -0.16 3.96 -6.73
CA ALA A 121 0.16 5.35 -6.42
C ALA A 121 0.32 6.23 -7.68
N LYS A 122 0.84 5.69 -8.79
CA LYS A 122 0.95 6.39 -10.08
C LYS A 122 -0.41 6.78 -10.68
N GLU A 123 -1.44 5.98 -10.40
CA GLU A 123 -2.79 6.18 -10.92
C GLU A 123 -3.65 7.13 -10.08
N LEU A 124 -3.15 7.58 -8.92
CA LEU A 124 -3.87 8.57 -8.10
C LEU A 124 -3.97 9.90 -8.82
N ILE A 125 -5.09 10.60 -8.61
CA ILE A 125 -5.32 11.95 -9.12
C ILE A 125 -5.73 12.88 -7.98
N VAL A 126 -5.60 14.16 -8.21
CA VAL A 126 -6.10 15.20 -7.28
C VAL A 126 -7.58 15.00 -7.07
N GLY A 127 -8.01 15.03 -5.82
CA GLY A 127 -9.39 14.78 -5.40
C GLY A 127 -9.66 13.35 -4.89
N ASP A 128 -8.77 12.39 -5.13
CA ASP A 128 -8.92 11.05 -4.54
C ASP A 128 -8.87 11.12 -3.01
N PHE A 129 -9.84 10.48 -2.33
CA PHE A 129 -9.87 10.39 -0.88
C PHE A 129 -9.29 9.05 -0.43
N LEU A 130 -8.25 9.11 0.40
CA LEU A 130 -7.45 7.97 0.79
C LEU A 130 -7.38 7.82 2.30
N LYS A 131 -7.26 6.58 2.77
CA LYS A 131 -6.62 6.24 4.04
C LYS A 131 -5.25 5.65 3.73
N VAL A 132 -4.21 6.21 4.34
CA VAL A 132 -2.82 5.76 4.16
C VAL A 132 -2.21 5.42 5.50
N GLY A 133 -1.27 4.50 5.52
CA GLY A 133 -0.55 4.16 6.74
C GLY A 133 0.91 3.89 6.46
N GLY A 134 1.74 4.22 7.46
CA GLY A 134 3.17 4.07 7.35
C GLY A 134 3.95 4.75 8.47
N GLY A 135 5.26 4.82 8.31
CA GLY A 135 6.18 5.44 9.24
C GLY A 135 6.65 6.83 8.79
N ILE A 136 6.79 7.75 9.73
CA ILE A 136 7.24 9.12 9.47
C ILE A 136 8.77 9.15 9.47
N ARG A 137 9.34 9.53 8.33
CA ARG A 137 10.79 9.73 8.17
C ARG A 137 11.20 11.13 8.63
N LYS A 138 12.34 11.21 9.33
CA LYS A 138 12.97 12.47 9.71
C LYS A 138 13.26 13.33 8.47
N ALA A 139 13.10 14.64 8.61
CA ALA A 139 13.55 15.61 7.61
C ALA A 139 15.08 15.54 7.43
N THR A 140 15.52 15.81 6.23
CA THR A 140 16.94 16.01 5.89
C THR A 140 17.16 17.47 5.47
N LYS A 141 18.40 17.86 5.21
CA LYS A 141 18.69 19.21 4.68
C LYS A 141 17.94 19.52 3.38
N THR A 142 17.66 18.52 2.57
CA THR A 142 17.07 18.68 1.24
C THR A 142 15.61 18.21 1.13
N HIS A 143 15.10 17.50 2.13
CA HIS A 143 13.74 16.93 2.07
C HIS A 143 13.00 17.13 3.38
N PRO A 144 11.72 17.55 3.35
CA PRO A 144 10.88 17.65 4.54
C PRO A 144 10.58 16.29 5.13
N ARG A 145 9.91 16.25 6.29
CA ARG A 145 9.33 15.03 6.84
C ARG A 145 8.37 14.43 5.83
N ILE A 146 8.35 13.11 5.75
CA ILE A 146 7.56 12.38 4.77
C ILE A 146 7.00 11.10 5.40
N LEU A 147 5.76 10.76 5.06
CA LEU A 147 5.13 9.50 5.44
C LEU A 147 5.53 8.43 4.41
N ASN A 148 6.32 7.45 4.85
CA ASN A 148 6.69 6.28 4.04
C ASN A 148 5.55 5.26 4.10
N LEU A 149 4.82 5.12 3.00
CA LEU A 149 3.60 4.32 2.97
C LEU A 149 3.88 2.82 2.97
N GLU A 150 3.14 2.13 3.82
CA GLU A 150 3.06 0.67 3.90
C GLU A 150 1.76 0.13 3.32
N PHE A 151 0.71 0.95 3.22
CA PHE A 151 -0.49 0.64 2.45
C PHE A 151 -1.17 1.91 1.94
N ILE A 152 -2.02 1.74 0.92
CA ILE A 152 -2.95 2.75 0.42
C ILE A 152 -4.33 2.11 0.37
N GLN A 153 -5.29 2.67 1.08
CA GLN A 153 -6.71 2.36 0.91
C GLN A 153 -7.36 3.51 0.18
N ILE A 154 -7.90 3.23 -0.98
CA ILE A 154 -8.71 4.19 -1.72
C ILE A 154 -10.13 4.10 -1.16
N ILE A 155 -10.59 5.18 -0.52
CA ILE A 155 -11.94 5.26 0.06
C ILE A 155 -12.91 5.76 -1.01
N LYS A 156 -12.51 6.80 -1.77
CA LYS A 156 -13.33 7.37 -2.84
C LYS A 156 -12.45 7.83 -3.99
N LEU A 157 -12.81 7.43 -5.19
CA LEU A 157 -12.14 7.83 -6.42
C LEU A 157 -12.75 9.11 -6.98
N GLU A 158 -11.91 10.09 -7.29
CA GLU A 158 -12.32 11.24 -8.10
C GLU A 158 -12.52 10.82 -9.56
N LYS A 159 -13.52 11.45 -10.23
CA LYS A 159 -13.86 11.15 -11.61
C LYS A 159 -12.79 11.69 -12.56
N LYS A 160 -12.01 10.79 -13.17
CA LYS A 160 -11.05 11.16 -14.22
C LYS A 160 -11.78 11.49 -15.51
N SER A 161 -11.52 12.67 -16.06
CA SER A 161 -12.11 13.08 -17.33
C SER A 161 -11.06 13.67 -18.25
N LYS A 162 -11.31 13.60 -19.54
CA LYS A 162 -10.55 14.30 -20.61
C LYS A 162 -11.48 15.18 -21.44
N LEU A 163 -10.93 16.25 -21.96
CA LEU A 163 -11.61 17.09 -22.92
C LEU A 163 -11.38 16.50 -24.32
N ILE A 164 -12.45 16.19 -25.00
CA ILE A 164 -12.44 15.69 -26.39
C ILE A 164 -13.13 16.70 -27.30
N ASN A 165 -12.77 16.67 -28.55
CA ASN A 165 -13.45 17.53 -29.56
C ASN A 165 -14.94 17.21 -29.56
N PRO A 166 -15.80 18.23 -29.81
CA PRO A 166 -17.25 18.05 -29.85
C PRO A 166 -17.67 16.97 -30.85
N PHE A 167 -18.75 16.29 -30.52
CA PHE A 167 -19.31 15.26 -31.41
C PHE A 167 -20.50 15.86 -32.16
N CYS A 168 -20.45 15.80 -33.52
CA CYS A 168 -21.53 16.23 -34.35
C CYS A 168 -22.63 15.17 -34.41
N LYS A 169 -23.78 15.44 -33.77
CA LYS A 169 -24.92 14.51 -33.76
C LYS A 169 -25.48 14.18 -35.13
N ASN A 170 -25.46 15.16 -36.07
CA ASN A 170 -26.00 14.98 -37.43
C ASN A 170 -25.12 14.05 -38.26
N CYS A 171 -23.79 14.17 -38.13
CA CYS A 171 -22.86 13.42 -38.99
C CYS A 171 -22.17 12.27 -38.23
N GLN A 172 -22.45 12.09 -36.95
CA GLN A 172 -21.90 11.05 -36.07
C GLN A 172 -20.35 10.99 -36.10
N LYS A 173 -19.71 12.16 -36.11
CA LYS A 173 -18.25 12.27 -36.14
C LYS A 173 -17.77 13.39 -35.20
N HIS A 174 -16.56 13.23 -34.66
CA HIS A 174 -15.91 14.32 -33.92
C HIS A 174 -15.58 15.48 -34.83
N MET A 175 -15.82 16.70 -34.35
CA MET A 175 -15.47 17.92 -35.05
C MET A 175 -13.95 18.13 -35.04
N LYS A 176 -13.44 18.88 -36.01
CA LYS A 176 -12.03 19.31 -36.05
C LYS A 176 -11.89 20.73 -35.46
N SER A 177 -10.75 21.02 -34.85
CA SER A 177 -10.42 22.38 -34.43
C SER A 177 -10.22 23.25 -35.68
N LYS A 178 -10.72 24.48 -35.61
CA LYS A 178 -10.55 25.52 -36.66
C LYS A 178 -9.23 26.28 -36.49
N GLY A 179 -8.59 26.16 -35.35
CA GLY A 179 -7.40 26.89 -34.97
C GLY A 179 -7.40 27.29 -33.48
N LYS A 180 -6.35 27.96 -33.04
CA LYS A 180 -6.25 28.44 -31.67
C LYS A 180 -7.39 29.42 -31.36
N ASN A 181 -8.23 29.08 -30.37
CA ASN A 181 -9.38 29.89 -29.93
C ASN A 181 -10.49 30.13 -30.99
N GLN A 182 -10.53 29.35 -32.07
CA GLN A 182 -11.53 29.51 -33.15
C GLN A 182 -12.66 28.47 -33.07
N GLY A 183 -12.70 27.67 -32.02
CA GLY A 183 -13.71 26.62 -31.84
C GLY A 183 -13.49 25.41 -32.71
N PHE A 184 -14.57 24.69 -32.98
CA PHE A 184 -14.58 23.41 -33.69
C PHE A 184 -15.63 23.43 -34.82
N GLN A 185 -15.39 22.69 -35.88
CA GLN A 185 -16.32 22.57 -36.99
C GLN A 185 -16.44 21.15 -37.49
N CYS A 186 -17.66 20.74 -37.81
CA CYS A 186 -17.89 19.47 -38.47
C CYS A 186 -17.43 19.58 -39.93
N VAL A 187 -16.58 18.66 -40.36
CA VAL A 187 -16.04 18.66 -41.75
C VAL A 187 -17.14 18.45 -42.80
N ARG A 188 -18.20 17.68 -42.43
CA ARG A 188 -19.30 17.37 -43.35
C ARG A 188 -20.36 18.48 -43.43
N CYS A 189 -21.02 18.76 -42.30
CA CYS A 189 -22.19 19.67 -42.31
C CYS A 189 -21.83 21.11 -41.88
N LYS A 190 -20.55 21.41 -41.65
CA LYS A 190 -20.05 22.75 -41.29
C LYS A 190 -20.59 23.31 -39.96
N LYS A 191 -21.39 22.55 -39.19
CA LYS A 191 -21.87 22.95 -37.87
C LYS A 191 -20.70 23.23 -36.95
N THR A 192 -20.77 24.32 -36.18
CA THR A 192 -19.72 24.78 -35.27
C THR A 192 -20.05 24.50 -33.82
N SER A 193 -19.03 24.49 -32.99
CA SER A 193 -19.12 24.44 -31.50
C SER A 193 -17.89 25.12 -30.89
N ASP A 194 -18.08 25.87 -29.80
CA ASP A 194 -17.00 26.62 -29.19
C ASP A 194 -16.36 25.87 -28.02
N HIS A 195 -16.98 24.76 -27.55
CA HIS A 195 -16.55 24.04 -26.37
C HIS A 195 -16.20 22.58 -26.66
N LYS A 196 -15.17 22.08 -25.95
CA LYS A 196 -14.86 20.65 -25.93
C LYS A 196 -15.88 19.92 -25.05
N ASN A 197 -16.16 18.70 -25.40
CA ASN A 197 -16.95 17.79 -24.55
C ASN A 197 -16.06 17.14 -23.48
N ARG A 198 -16.63 16.95 -22.29
CA ARG A 198 -15.97 16.18 -21.22
C ARG A 198 -16.34 14.71 -21.37
N GLN A 199 -15.34 13.85 -21.49
CA GLN A 199 -15.50 12.40 -21.47
C GLN A 199 -14.90 11.82 -20.20
N PHE A 200 -15.69 11.09 -19.43
CA PHE A 200 -15.18 10.36 -18.27
C PHE A 200 -14.39 9.13 -18.73
N ILE A 201 -13.33 8.83 -18.00
CA ILE A 201 -12.42 7.72 -18.28
C ILE A 201 -12.52 6.75 -17.11
N THR A 202 -12.75 5.48 -17.42
CA THR A 202 -12.67 4.40 -16.41
C THR A 202 -11.22 4.30 -15.92
N ARG A 203 -11.07 4.21 -14.62
CA ARG A 203 -9.76 4.09 -13.95
C ARG A 203 -9.43 2.63 -13.73
N SER A 204 -8.15 2.28 -13.79
CA SER A 204 -7.64 0.93 -13.53
C SER A 204 -7.63 0.57 -12.04
N VAL A 205 -7.55 1.59 -11.16
CA VAL A 205 -7.61 1.42 -9.70
C VAL A 205 -9.05 1.39 -9.21
N LYS A 206 -9.27 0.66 -8.09
CA LYS A 206 -10.59 0.47 -7.45
C LYS A 206 -10.56 0.98 -6.01
N GLU A 207 -11.75 1.23 -5.45
CA GLU A 207 -11.94 1.58 -4.05
C GLU A 207 -11.74 0.34 -3.18
N GLN A 208 -10.50 0.12 -2.75
CA GLN A 208 -10.07 -1.00 -1.93
C GLN A 208 -8.74 -0.69 -1.25
N ILE A 209 -8.30 -1.59 -0.36
CA ILE A 209 -6.97 -1.53 0.25
C ILE A 209 -5.93 -2.19 -0.66
N TYR A 210 -4.79 -1.54 -0.79
CA TYR A 210 -3.60 -2.01 -1.49
C TYR A 210 -2.45 -2.12 -0.50
N ILE A 211 -1.87 -3.29 -0.38
CA ILE A 211 -0.73 -3.59 0.48
C ILE A 211 0.45 -4.09 -0.37
N PRO A 212 1.67 -4.06 0.17
CA PRO A 212 2.84 -4.56 -0.52
C PRO A 212 2.70 -6.03 -0.95
N ASP A 213 3.48 -6.42 -1.95
CA ASP A 213 3.71 -7.84 -2.25
C ASP A 213 4.35 -8.53 -1.05
N VAL A 214 4.11 -9.84 -0.91
CA VAL A 214 4.62 -10.67 0.20
C VAL A 214 6.13 -10.52 0.39
N SER A 215 6.88 -10.45 -0.71
CA SER A 215 8.35 -10.26 -0.69
C SER A 215 8.82 -8.91 -0.15
N ALA A 216 7.91 -7.94 0.00
CA ALA A 216 8.19 -6.62 0.53
C ALA A 216 7.47 -6.35 1.87
N HIS A 217 6.87 -7.37 2.46
CA HIS A 217 6.29 -7.26 3.79
C HIS A 217 7.39 -7.01 4.82
N ARG A 218 7.17 -6.02 5.67
CA ARG A 218 7.97 -5.80 6.87
C ARG A 218 7.51 -6.74 7.99
N HIS A 219 8.32 -6.89 9.03
CA HIS A 219 8.01 -7.79 10.15
C HIS A 219 6.64 -7.52 10.79
N LEU A 220 6.21 -6.28 10.87
CA LEU A 220 4.93 -5.89 11.45
C LEU A 220 3.76 -5.92 10.46
N THR A 221 4.01 -6.00 9.15
CA THR A 221 2.95 -5.96 8.13
C THR A 221 1.96 -7.11 8.33
N LYS A 222 0.67 -6.77 8.48
CA LYS A 222 -0.40 -7.77 8.60
C LYS A 222 -0.71 -8.37 7.23
N PRO A 223 -0.57 -9.69 7.04
CA PRO A 223 -0.95 -10.35 5.79
C PRO A 223 -2.44 -10.22 5.49
N VAL A 224 -2.81 -10.16 4.19
CA VAL A 224 -4.23 -10.03 3.76
C VAL A 224 -5.09 -11.16 4.33
N GLN A 225 -4.55 -12.37 4.37
CA GLN A 225 -5.24 -13.55 4.89
C GLN A 225 -5.64 -13.39 6.36
N ARG A 226 -4.85 -12.62 7.14
CA ARG A 226 -5.14 -12.33 8.54
C ARG A 226 -6.02 -11.10 8.75
N MET A 227 -6.20 -10.24 7.75
CA MET A 227 -7.01 -9.01 7.90
C MET A 227 -8.48 -9.30 8.18
N LYS A 228 -8.99 -10.42 7.67
CA LYS A 228 -10.38 -10.85 7.86
C LYS A 228 -10.60 -11.66 9.13
N GLN A 229 -9.53 -12.06 9.82
CA GLN A 229 -9.62 -12.86 11.04
C GLN A 229 -9.64 -11.94 12.27
N LYS A 230 -10.62 -12.16 13.16
CA LYS A 230 -10.58 -11.55 14.49
C LYS A 230 -9.40 -12.19 15.25
N PRO A 231 -8.56 -11.41 15.94
CA PRO A 231 -7.50 -11.97 16.77
C PRO A 231 -8.12 -12.89 17.81
N LYS A 232 -7.79 -14.17 17.78
CA LYS A 232 -8.06 -15.06 18.91
C LYS A 232 -6.96 -14.79 19.91
N SER A 233 -7.23 -13.99 20.92
CA SER A 233 -6.31 -13.83 22.04
C SER A 233 -6.39 -15.08 22.89
N GLU A 234 -5.42 -15.98 22.78
CA GLU A 234 -5.19 -16.92 23.85
C GLU A 234 -4.79 -16.11 25.09
N LYS A 235 -5.49 -16.33 26.20
CA LYS A 235 -5.06 -15.80 27.48
C LYS A 235 -3.70 -16.44 27.78
N PHE A 236 -2.71 -15.60 28.01
CA PHE A 236 -1.40 -16.09 28.46
C PHE A 236 -1.61 -16.85 29.78
N ASN A 237 -1.27 -18.14 29.79
CA ASN A 237 -1.22 -18.93 31.00
C ASN A 237 0.25 -19.01 31.45
N PRO A 238 0.63 -18.32 32.53
CA PRO A 238 2.00 -18.32 33.02
C PRO A 238 2.48 -19.72 33.49
N ASN A 239 1.55 -20.63 33.77
CA ASN A 239 1.84 -22.00 34.18
C ASN A 239 1.97 -22.99 33.01
N SER A 240 1.76 -22.54 31.76
CA SER A 240 2.00 -23.41 30.60
C SER A 240 3.47 -23.44 30.23
N SER A 241 3.94 -24.60 29.82
CA SER A 241 5.34 -24.76 29.34
C SER A 241 5.53 -24.02 28.03
N TRP A 242 6.03 -22.79 28.11
CA TRP A 242 6.39 -21.96 26.95
C TRP A 242 7.86 -22.14 26.54
N ILE A 243 8.58 -22.97 27.30
CA ILE A 243 9.93 -23.45 26.99
C ILE A 243 9.96 -24.97 27.18
N THR A 244 10.58 -25.68 26.30
CA THR A 244 10.81 -27.12 26.45
C THR A 244 12.06 -27.55 25.70
N ASN A 245 12.67 -28.62 26.19
CA ASN A 245 13.71 -29.34 25.47
C ASN A 245 13.06 -30.41 24.57
N PHE A 246 13.67 -30.70 23.43
CA PHE A 246 13.27 -31.79 22.55
C PHE A 246 13.80 -33.11 23.03
#